data_83447993f558c9bc4540bffcd2b75e90
#
_entry.id   83447993f558c9bc4540bffcd2b75e90
#
_cell.length_a   1.000
_cell.length_b   1.000
_cell.length_c   1.000
_cell.angle_alpha   90.00
_cell.angle_beta   90.00
_cell.angle_gamma   90.00
#
_symmetry.space_group_name_H-M   'P 1'
#
loop_
_entity.id
_entity.type
_entity.pdbx_description
1 polymer ?
#
loop_
_entity_poly.entity_id
_entity_poly.type
_entity_poly.pdbx_seq_one_letter_code
_entity_poly.pdbx_strand_id
1 'polypeptide(L)'
;FKAKVPFVVVDPSDTWYGLKAGKDGKSPGIGVHTFGGRHEDLPLESASGQLVADIIIDHRISCVLSIKHFSGRERGRFVSDLADRLFRRNTDPLHLFLEEAHEVAPQNPFKGEEEMLGRVTRIWKLGRSSGLGGSAITQRPASLSKNITTQAEILIVHRMLGPQDVAAVREWIKYHGESEEVLSQLSELKTGEAWIWAPDFPEDKPIGLKRVKIFDRETFDSSATPKAGQHRIEPKDLAPVDIDALRVKMAATIERAKQEDPRELRKKISELERQLRTVPAPIQTVETKTKEIPILEDDQISRLYRTVEKLKRISDKLAAPIDEMAKQGIAITEAIKKYSSQPVSTRRRIDVEESAFKQDTKKAAHAKFIYKPP
;
A
#
# COMPACT_ATOMS: atom_id res chain seq x y z
N PHE A 1 -12.01 -2.31 -16.55
CA PHE A 1 -12.68 -3.52 -17.10
C PHE A 1 -12.33 -3.72 -18.57
N LYS A 2 -12.58 -2.74 -19.45
CA LYS A 2 -12.24 -2.83 -20.90
C LYS A 2 -10.75 -3.12 -21.15
N ALA A 3 -9.85 -2.61 -20.31
CA ALA A 3 -8.41 -2.88 -20.37
C ALA A 3 -8.00 -4.27 -19.87
N LYS A 4 -8.94 -5.09 -19.40
CA LYS A 4 -8.69 -6.44 -18.83
C LYS A 4 -7.73 -6.46 -17.63
N VAL A 5 -7.51 -5.31 -16.99
CA VAL A 5 -6.78 -5.22 -15.73
C VAL A 5 -7.78 -5.41 -14.59
N PRO A 6 -7.56 -6.34 -13.66
CA PRO A 6 -8.39 -6.46 -12.47
C PRO A 6 -8.32 -5.16 -11.65
N PHE A 7 -9.43 -4.84 -11.00
CA PHE A 7 -9.49 -3.67 -10.16
C PHE A 7 -10.21 -3.96 -8.83
N VAL A 8 -9.84 -3.21 -7.82
CA VAL A 8 -10.43 -3.25 -6.49
C VAL A 8 -10.91 -1.86 -6.13
N VAL A 9 -12.14 -1.73 -5.72
CA VAL A 9 -12.69 -0.48 -5.20
C VAL A 9 -12.87 -0.62 -3.69
N VAL A 10 -12.25 0.27 -2.93
CA VAL A 10 -12.55 0.46 -1.50
C VAL A 10 -13.60 1.56 -1.39
N ASP A 11 -14.82 1.18 -1.01
CA ASP A 11 -16.01 2.04 -1.06
C ASP A 11 -16.61 2.29 0.33
N PRO A 12 -16.30 3.40 0.99
CA PRO A 12 -16.92 3.78 2.26
C PRO A 12 -18.34 4.33 2.10
N SER A 13 -18.78 4.61 0.87
CA SER A 13 -20.07 5.24 0.60
C SER A 13 -21.17 4.24 0.23
N ASP A 14 -20.81 2.99 -0.13
CA ASP A 14 -21.71 1.96 -0.63
C ASP A 14 -22.46 2.40 -1.88
N THR A 15 -21.72 2.95 -2.84
CA THR A 15 -22.28 3.49 -4.09
C THR A 15 -21.78 2.79 -5.35
N TRP A 16 -20.70 2.04 -5.28
CA TRP A 16 -20.10 1.42 -6.46
C TRP A 16 -20.80 0.13 -6.93
N TYR A 17 -21.77 -0.38 -6.15
CA TYR A 17 -22.63 -1.48 -6.63
C TYR A 17 -23.36 -1.11 -7.93
N GLY A 18 -23.55 0.17 -8.20
CA GLY A 18 -24.13 0.66 -9.46
C GLY A 18 -23.37 0.24 -10.72
N LEU A 19 -22.11 -0.19 -10.61
CA LEU A 19 -21.38 -0.80 -11.71
C LEU A 19 -22.09 -2.03 -12.27
N LYS A 20 -22.82 -2.78 -11.43
CA LYS A 20 -23.52 -4.04 -11.81
C LYS A 20 -24.79 -3.81 -12.64
N ALA A 21 -25.24 -2.57 -12.77
CA ALA A 21 -26.43 -2.23 -13.56
C ALA A 21 -26.06 -1.24 -14.68
N GLY A 22 -26.77 -1.33 -15.80
CA GLY A 22 -26.67 -0.34 -16.86
C GLY A 22 -27.30 0.99 -16.47
N LYS A 23 -27.06 2.05 -17.24
CA LYS A 23 -27.51 3.42 -16.98
C LYS A 23 -29.02 3.51 -16.72
N ASP A 24 -29.79 2.66 -17.37
CA ASP A 24 -31.26 2.61 -17.24
C ASP A 24 -31.76 1.90 -15.96
N GLY A 25 -30.87 1.26 -15.22
CA GLY A 25 -31.20 0.45 -14.04
C GLY A 25 -32.02 -0.81 -14.34
N LYS A 26 -32.14 -1.19 -15.62
CA LYS A 26 -32.91 -2.33 -16.10
C LYS A 26 -32.08 -3.34 -16.88
N SER A 27 -30.99 -2.90 -17.47
CA SER A 27 -30.03 -3.75 -18.16
C SER A 27 -28.88 -4.13 -17.23
N PRO A 28 -28.24 -5.30 -17.45
CA PRO A 28 -27.06 -5.67 -16.70
C PRO A 28 -25.88 -4.72 -17.03
N GLY A 29 -25.09 -4.39 -16.04
CA GLY A 29 -23.87 -3.60 -16.17
C GLY A 29 -22.60 -4.47 -16.26
N ILE A 30 -21.64 -4.15 -15.44
CA ILE A 30 -20.34 -4.84 -15.36
C ILE A 30 -20.43 -5.97 -14.34
N GLY A 31 -20.04 -7.18 -14.73
CA GLY A 31 -19.91 -8.33 -13.83
C GLY A 31 -18.74 -8.14 -12.86
N VAL A 32 -19.00 -7.54 -11.70
CA VAL A 32 -18.04 -7.29 -10.63
C VAL A 32 -18.57 -7.85 -9.33
N HIS A 33 -17.71 -8.50 -8.54
CA HIS A 33 -18.10 -9.04 -7.24
C HIS A 33 -18.20 -7.93 -6.21
N THR A 34 -19.25 -7.94 -5.39
CA THR A 34 -19.45 -6.98 -4.29
C THR A 34 -19.33 -7.70 -2.95
N PHE A 35 -18.40 -7.25 -2.13
CA PHE A 35 -18.21 -7.74 -0.76
C PHE A 35 -18.70 -6.68 0.22
N GLY A 36 -19.61 -7.08 1.10
CA GLY A 36 -20.22 -6.17 2.07
C GLY A 36 -21.19 -5.15 1.46
N GLY A 37 -21.78 -4.36 2.33
CA GLY A 37 -22.76 -3.33 1.94
C GLY A 37 -24.18 -3.87 1.72
N ARG A 38 -25.00 -3.04 1.09
CA ARG A 38 -26.43 -3.36 0.90
C ARG A 38 -26.67 -4.37 -0.23
N HIS A 39 -25.81 -4.35 -1.22
CA HIS A 39 -25.95 -5.19 -2.44
C HIS A 39 -24.80 -6.19 -2.55
N GLU A 40 -24.46 -6.79 -1.42
CA GLU A 40 -23.36 -7.74 -1.33
C GLU A 40 -23.68 -9.07 -2.04
N ASP A 41 -22.68 -9.60 -2.73
CA ASP A 41 -22.67 -10.99 -3.19
C ASP A 41 -22.10 -11.91 -2.09
N LEU A 42 -21.18 -11.38 -1.29
CA LEU A 42 -20.54 -12.05 -0.17
C LEU A 42 -20.39 -11.08 1.01
N PRO A 43 -20.55 -11.56 2.25
CA PRO A 43 -20.34 -10.72 3.43
C PRO A 43 -18.87 -10.29 3.55
N LEU A 44 -18.66 -9.11 4.12
CA LEU A 44 -17.34 -8.56 4.40
C LEU A 44 -17.16 -8.36 5.91
N GLU A 45 -16.14 -9.00 6.46
CA GLU A 45 -15.77 -8.85 7.86
C GLU A 45 -14.53 -7.97 8.02
N SER A 46 -14.48 -7.18 9.07
CA SER A 46 -13.35 -6.27 9.34
C SER A 46 -12.01 -7.00 9.58
N ALA A 47 -12.06 -8.27 9.94
CA ALA A 47 -10.89 -9.12 10.14
C ALA A 47 -10.41 -9.86 8.89
N SER A 48 -11.13 -9.75 7.76
CA SER A 48 -10.87 -10.54 6.55
C SER A 48 -9.96 -9.84 5.53
N GLY A 49 -9.33 -8.70 5.87
CA GLY A 49 -8.54 -7.91 4.92
C GLY A 49 -7.44 -8.70 4.20
N GLN A 50 -6.69 -9.53 4.92
CA GLN A 50 -5.66 -10.38 4.31
C GLN A 50 -6.27 -11.47 3.42
N LEU A 51 -7.32 -12.13 3.88
CA LEU A 51 -8.03 -13.16 3.12
C LEU A 51 -8.59 -12.60 1.81
N VAL A 52 -9.24 -11.42 1.87
CA VAL A 52 -9.80 -10.75 0.69
C VAL A 52 -8.68 -10.39 -0.30
N ALA A 53 -7.54 -9.89 0.18
CA ALA A 53 -6.38 -9.63 -0.66
C ALA A 53 -5.87 -10.90 -1.35
N ASP A 54 -5.79 -12.02 -0.63
CA ASP A 54 -5.37 -13.30 -1.19
C ASP A 54 -6.34 -13.80 -2.27
N ILE A 55 -7.64 -13.67 -2.04
CA ILE A 55 -8.67 -14.02 -3.04
C ILE A 55 -8.52 -13.17 -4.31
N ILE A 56 -8.32 -11.85 -4.17
CA ILE A 56 -8.12 -10.94 -5.29
C ILE A 56 -6.90 -11.35 -6.11
N ILE A 57 -5.78 -11.62 -5.44
CA ILE A 57 -4.51 -11.98 -6.08
C ILE A 57 -4.61 -13.35 -6.77
N ASP A 58 -5.05 -14.37 -6.03
CA ASP A 58 -5.05 -15.76 -6.50
C ASP A 58 -6.03 -15.98 -7.66
N HIS A 59 -7.15 -15.26 -7.67
CA HIS A 59 -8.23 -15.48 -8.66
C HIS A 59 -8.35 -14.34 -9.67
N ARG A 60 -7.53 -13.29 -9.54
CA ARG A 60 -7.52 -12.15 -10.49
C ARG A 60 -8.90 -11.54 -10.69
N ILE A 61 -9.68 -11.42 -9.62
CA ILE A 61 -11.04 -10.88 -9.68
C ILE A 61 -11.07 -9.37 -9.55
N SER A 62 -12.04 -8.75 -10.24
CA SER A 62 -12.43 -7.37 -9.96
C SER A 62 -13.52 -7.34 -8.91
N CYS A 63 -13.41 -6.46 -7.91
CA CYS A 63 -14.39 -6.39 -6.84
C CYS A 63 -14.59 -4.98 -6.27
N VAL A 64 -15.75 -4.81 -5.64
CA VAL A 64 -16.09 -3.66 -4.81
C VAL A 64 -16.12 -4.13 -3.36
N LEU A 65 -15.39 -3.45 -2.50
CA LEU A 65 -15.31 -3.71 -1.05
C LEU A 65 -16.05 -2.57 -0.33
N SER A 66 -17.33 -2.80 -0.01
CA SER A 66 -18.11 -1.82 0.73
C SER A 66 -17.77 -1.89 2.21
N ILE A 67 -17.13 -0.84 2.71
CA ILE A 67 -16.72 -0.70 4.11
C ILE A 67 -17.61 0.30 4.88
N LYS A 68 -18.77 0.66 4.33
CA LYS A 68 -19.69 1.65 4.89
C LYS A 68 -20.11 1.35 6.31
N HIS A 69 -20.33 0.08 6.62
CA HIS A 69 -20.81 -0.35 7.93
C HIS A 69 -19.70 -0.55 8.97
N PHE A 70 -18.44 -0.36 8.57
CA PHE A 70 -17.32 -0.45 9.50
C PHE A 70 -17.19 0.81 10.34
N SER A 71 -17.01 0.65 11.64
CA SER A 71 -16.52 1.71 12.50
C SER A 71 -15.11 2.17 12.07
N GLY A 72 -14.65 3.33 12.52
CA GLY A 72 -13.29 3.81 12.18
C GLY A 72 -12.19 2.79 12.51
N ARG A 73 -12.32 2.09 13.65
CA ARG A 73 -11.37 1.04 14.05
C ARG A 73 -11.41 -0.19 13.13
N GLU A 74 -12.59 -0.64 12.76
CA GLU A 74 -12.77 -1.78 11.85
C GLU A 74 -12.27 -1.46 10.46
N ARG A 75 -12.58 -0.26 9.95
CA ARG A 75 -12.06 0.27 8.70
C ARG A 75 -10.53 0.31 8.70
N GLY A 76 -9.95 0.89 9.76
CA GLY A 76 -8.50 0.98 9.92
C GLY A 76 -7.83 -0.40 9.87
N ARG A 77 -8.39 -1.38 10.58
CA ARG A 77 -7.88 -2.75 10.59
C ARG A 77 -7.99 -3.41 9.21
N PHE A 78 -9.19 -3.38 8.62
CA PHE A 78 -9.45 -4.03 7.33
C PHE A 78 -8.55 -3.47 6.23
N VAL A 79 -8.51 -2.14 6.10
CA VAL A 79 -7.72 -1.48 5.04
C VAL A 79 -6.22 -1.68 5.26
N SER A 80 -5.74 -1.66 6.51
CA SER A 80 -4.33 -1.95 6.82
C SER A 80 -3.95 -3.38 6.40
N ASP A 81 -4.76 -4.36 6.77
CA ASP A 81 -4.53 -5.78 6.44
C ASP A 81 -4.59 -6.02 4.93
N LEU A 82 -5.58 -5.43 4.23
CA LEU A 82 -5.73 -5.50 2.78
C LEU A 82 -4.51 -4.89 2.07
N ALA A 83 -4.17 -3.65 2.42
CA ALA A 83 -3.09 -2.91 1.78
C ALA A 83 -1.72 -3.58 1.98
N ASP A 84 -1.41 -4.04 3.20
CA ASP A 84 -0.15 -4.73 3.48
C ASP A 84 -0.05 -6.05 2.70
N ARG A 85 -1.13 -6.83 2.65
CA ARG A 85 -1.14 -8.11 1.95
C ARG A 85 -1.04 -7.93 0.43
N LEU A 86 -1.78 -6.98 -0.16
CA LEU A 86 -1.67 -6.63 -1.58
C LEU A 86 -0.24 -6.21 -1.92
N PHE A 87 0.36 -5.32 -1.13
CA PHE A 87 1.71 -4.85 -1.37
C PHE A 87 2.76 -5.97 -1.33
N ARG A 88 2.61 -6.93 -0.42
CA ARG A 88 3.60 -8.01 -0.22
C ARG A 88 3.46 -9.16 -1.20
N ARG A 89 2.25 -9.48 -1.65
CA ARG A 89 2.00 -10.67 -2.45
C ARG A 89 1.71 -10.41 -3.91
N ASN A 90 1.16 -9.22 -4.24
CA ASN A 90 0.82 -8.96 -5.63
C ASN A 90 2.08 -8.75 -6.46
N THR A 91 2.07 -9.31 -7.68
CA THR A 91 3.15 -9.18 -8.67
C THR A 91 2.63 -8.75 -10.04
N ASP A 92 1.35 -8.90 -10.27
CA ASP A 92 0.70 -8.67 -11.56
C ASP A 92 -0.08 -7.35 -11.57
N PRO A 93 -0.37 -6.77 -12.74
CA PRO A 93 -1.14 -5.54 -12.83
C PRO A 93 -2.49 -5.64 -12.09
N LEU A 94 -2.69 -4.76 -11.12
CA LEU A 94 -3.92 -4.60 -10.33
C LEU A 94 -4.14 -3.12 -10.04
N HIS A 95 -5.36 -2.62 -10.28
CA HIS A 95 -5.67 -1.21 -10.01
C HIS A 95 -6.57 -1.05 -8.78
N LEU A 96 -6.14 -0.18 -7.86
CA LEU A 96 -6.86 0.12 -6.63
C LEU A 96 -7.56 1.48 -6.74
N PHE A 97 -8.88 1.51 -6.62
CA PHE A 97 -9.68 2.73 -6.48
C PHE A 97 -10.00 2.96 -5.01
N LEU A 98 -9.63 4.11 -4.48
CA LEU A 98 -10.04 4.55 -3.15
C LEU A 98 -11.12 5.63 -3.32
N GLU A 99 -12.37 5.25 -3.08
CA GLU A 99 -13.48 6.19 -3.01
C GLU A 99 -13.42 6.94 -1.69
N GLU A 100 -13.73 8.24 -1.70
CA GLU A 100 -13.55 9.14 -0.56
C GLU A 100 -12.19 8.90 0.14
N ALA A 101 -11.13 8.95 -0.65
CA ALA A 101 -9.77 8.52 -0.27
C ALA A 101 -9.27 9.17 1.04
N HIS A 102 -9.81 10.34 1.42
CA HIS A 102 -9.50 10.99 2.69
C HIS A 102 -9.99 10.20 3.91
N GLU A 103 -10.93 9.25 3.75
CA GLU A 103 -11.39 8.36 4.81
C GLU A 103 -10.39 7.24 5.13
N VAL A 104 -9.55 6.87 4.17
CA VAL A 104 -8.55 5.79 4.31
C VAL A 104 -7.11 6.29 4.26
N ALA A 105 -6.91 7.52 3.81
CA ALA A 105 -5.61 8.18 3.80
C ALA A 105 -5.73 9.66 4.22
N PRO A 106 -6.18 9.93 5.47
CA PRO A 106 -6.40 11.30 5.95
C PRO A 106 -5.08 12.08 6.07
N GLN A 107 -5.14 13.41 5.84
CA GLN A 107 -4.02 14.31 6.06
C GLN A 107 -3.63 14.38 7.55
N ASN A 108 -4.63 14.36 8.43
CA ASN A 108 -4.46 14.37 9.88
C ASN A 108 -5.14 13.13 10.46
N PRO A 109 -4.42 11.98 10.59
CA PRO A 109 -5.01 10.76 11.10
C PRO A 109 -5.37 10.90 12.59
N PHE A 110 -6.52 10.35 12.99
CA PHE A 110 -6.85 10.15 14.38
C PHE A 110 -5.98 9.04 14.98
N LYS A 111 -5.88 9.04 16.31
CA LYS A 111 -5.13 8.01 17.04
C LYS A 111 -5.63 6.60 16.64
N GLY A 112 -4.74 5.80 16.08
CA GLY A 112 -5.01 4.44 15.60
C GLY A 112 -5.26 4.34 14.09
N GLU A 113 -5.29 5.44 13.35
CA GLU A 113 -5.37 5.46 11.88
C GLU A 113 -4.00 5.57 11.21
N GLU A 114 -2.94 5.80 11.98
CA GLU A 114 -1.58 6.00 11.48
C GLU A 114 -1.07 4.77 10.72
N GLU A 115 -1.43 3.57 11.20
CA GLU A 115 -1.05 2.33 10.54
C GLU A 115 -1.73 2.20 9.19
N MET A 116 -3.04 2.45 9.11
CA MET A 116 -3.81 2.45 7.86
C MET A 116 -3.22 3.44 6.86
N LEU A 117 -2.99 4.69 7.28
CA LEU A 117 -2.36 5.72 6.45
C LEU A 117 -0.98 5.27 5.96
N GLY A 118 -0.16 4.69 6.84
CA GLY A 118 1.17 4.20 6.49
C GLY A 118 1.14 3.09 5.44
N ARG A 119 0.22 2.11 5.58
CA ARG A 119 0.06 0.98 4.65
C ARG A 119 -0.46 1.45 3.28
N VAL A 120 -1.48 2.31 3.27
CA VAL A 120 -2.01 2.90 2.03
C VAL A 120 -0.94 3.74 1.33
N THR A 121 -0.29 4.65 2.05
CA THR A 121 0.79 5.48 1.51
C THR A 121 1.92 4.65 0.88
N ARG A 122 2.23 3.49 1.45
CA ARG A 122 3.25 2.60 0.92
C ARG A 122 2.90 2.08 -0.48
N ILE A 123 1.63 1.79 -0.74
CA ILE A 123 1.17 1.39 -2.09
C ILE A 123 1.44 2.53 -3.08
N TRP A 124 1.10 3.78 -2.75
CA TRP A 124 1.33 4.93 -3.63
C TRP A 124 2.79 5.20 -3.90
N LYS A 125 3.66 5.03 -2.90
CA LYS A 125 5.10 5.29 -3.04
C LYS A 125 5.87 4.17 -3.73
N LEU A 126 5.49 2.92 -3.52
CA LEU A 126 6.29 1.74 -3.89
C LEU A 126 5.49 0.67 -4.64
N GLY A 127 4.18 0.84 -4.82
CA GLY A 127 3.28 -0.18 -5.39
C GLY A 127 3.62 -0.57 -6.82
N ARG A 128 4.25 0.31 -7.60
CA ARG A 128 4.67 0.04 -8.98
C ARG A 128 5.51 -1.25 -9.08
N SER A 129 6.42 -1.48 -8.15
CA SER A 129 7.24 -2.71 -8.11
C SER A 129 6.44 -3.97 -7.83
N SER A 130 5.24 -3.83 -7.26
CA SER A 130 4.31 -4.93 -6.97
C SER A 130 3.16 -4.99 -7.99
N GLY A 131 3.25 -4.30 -9.13
CA GLY A 131 2.19 -4.25 -10.14
C GLY A 131 0.94 -3.47 -9.71
N LEU A 132 1.00 -2.70 -8.62
CA LEU A 132 -0.13 -1.96 -8.10
C LEU A 132 -0.19 -0.54 -8.69
N GLY A 133 -1.31 -0.21 -9.34
CA GLY A 133 -1.69 1.15 -9.68
C GLY A 133 -2.80 1.65 -8.74
N GLY A 134 -2.95 2.95 -8.60
CA GLY A 134 -3.96 3.51 -7.71
C GLY A 134 -4.62 4.78 -8.24
N SER A 135 -5.93 4.92 -7.97
CA SER A 135 -6.68 6.16 -8.13
C SER A 135 -7.29 6.57 -6.80
N ALA A 136 -6.95 7.75 -6.30
CA ALA A 136 -7.55 8.34 -5.11
C ALA A 136 -8.64 9.34 -5.53
N ILE A 137 -9.87 9.07 -5.15
CA ILE A 137 -11.05 9.89 -5.47
C ILE A 137 -11.49 10.57 -4.19
N THR A 138 -11.68 11.89 -4.22
CA THR A 138 -12.12 12.62 -3.04
C THR A 138 -12.83 13.92 -3.42
N GLN A 139 -13.84 14.29 -2.65
CA GLN A 139 -14.47 15.61 -2.70
C GLN A 139 -13.74 16.63 -1.81
N ARG A 140 -12.78 16.17 -0.97
CA ARG A 140 -12.08 16.98 0.03
C ARG A 140 -10.55 16.83 -0.09
N PRO A 141 -9.93 17.34 -1.16
CA PRO A 141 -8.49 17.21 -1.36
C PRO A 141 -7.64 17.81 -0.23
N ALA A 142 -8.12 18.84 0.48
CA ALA A 142 -7.45 19.37 1.66
C ALA A 142 -7.36 18.36 2.82
N SER A 143 -8.27 17.40 2.88
CA SER A 143 -8.28 16.35 3.90
C SER A 143 -7.52 15.09 3.49
N LEU A 144 -7.09 14.98 2.22
CA LEU A 144 -6.32 13.85 1.70
C LEU A 144 -4.83 14.02 2.01
N SER A 145 -4.18 12.96 2.40
CA SER A 145 -2.74 12.96 2.71
C SER A 145 -1.89 13.46 1.55
N LYS A 146 -1.01 14.41 1.81
CA LYS A 146 -0.01 14.91 0.84
C LYS A 146 0.91 13.80 0.32
N ASN A 147 1.13 12.75 1.10
CA ASN A 147 1.88 11.59 0.65
C ASN A 147 1.21 10.81 -0.48
N ILE A 148 -0.10 10.97 -0.67
CA ILE A 148 -0.85 10.42 -1.80
C ILE A 148 -0.82 11.41 -2.97
N THR A 149 -1.20 12.67 -2.72
CA THR A 149 -1.33 13.67 -3.78
C THR A 149 -0.02 13.97 -4.50
N THR A 150 1.11 13.98 -3.78
CA THR A 150 2.45 14.22 -4.38
C THR A 150 2.96 13.07 -5.25
N GLN A 151 2.34 11.89 -5.17
CA GLN A 151 2.67 10.74 -6.01
C GLN A 151 1.74 10.59 -7.22
N ALA A 152 0.75 11.49 -7.36
CA ALA A 152 -0.18 11.44 -8.48
C ALA A 152 0.49 11.95 -9.76
N GLU A 153 0.57 11.11 -10.77
CA GLU A 153 1.09 11.44 -12.10
C GLU A 153 0.01 12.11 -12.97
N ILE A 154 -1.26 11.83 -12.66
CA ILE A 154 -2.42 12.38 -13.37
C ILE A 154 -3.35 13.03 -12.34
N LEU A 155 -3.78 14.25 -12.62
CA LEU A 155 -4.78 14.95 -11.82
C LEU A 155 -6.03 15.24 -12.66
N ILE A 156 -7.19 14.91 -12.12
CA ILE A 156 -8.49 15.23 -12.71
C ILE A 156 -9.26 16.07 -11.69
N VAL A 157 -9.56 17.33 -12.01
CA VAL A 157 -10.24 18.26 -11.10
C VAL A 157 -11.58 18.67 -11.68
N HIS A 158 -12.64 18.33 -10.98
CA HIS A 158 -14.00 18.81 -11.27
C HIS A 158 -14.25 20.16 -10.59
N ARG A 159 -15.48 20.69 -10.75
CA ARG A 159 -15.89 21.94 -10.13
C ARG A 159 -15.63 21.92 -8.61
N MET A 160 -14.96 22.96 -8.14
CA MET A 160 -14.57 23.09 -6.74
C MET A 160 -14.85 24.52 -6.25
N LEU A 161 -15.42 24.66 -5.06
CA LEU A 161 -15.82 25.94 -4.47
C LEU A 161 -15.14 26.19 -3.11
N GLY A 162 -14.72 25.14 -2.40
CA GLY A 162 -14.13 25.25 -1.08
C GLY A 162 -12.72 25.88 -1.14
N PRO A 163 -12.46 27.01 -0.45
CA PRO A 163 -11.16 27.69 -0.56
C PRO A 163 -10.00 26.83 -0.07
N GLN A 164 -10.20 25.98 0.92
CA GLN A 164 -9.17 25.06 1.43
C GLN A 164 -8.82 23.97 0.39
N ASP A 165 -9.84 23.44 -0.28
CA ASP A 165 -9.69 22.41 -1.30
C ASP A 165 -9.04 22.98 -2.56
N VAL A 166 -9.42 24.19 -2.96
CA VAL A 166 -8.75 24.93 -4.04
C VAL A 166 -7.29 25.20 -3.70
N ALA A 167 -6.97 25.54 -2.45
CA ALA A 167 -5.60 25.75 -2.00
C ALA A 167 -4.75 24.46 -2.08
N ALA A 168 -5.33 23.30 -1.74
CA ALA A 168 -4.66 22.00 -1.87
C ALA A 168 -4.33 21.66 -3.33
N VAL A 169 -5.28 21.91 -4.25
CA VAL A 169 -5.06 21.74 -5.70
C VAL A 169 -4.03 22.76 -6.22
N ARG A 170 -4.07 24.01 -5.76
CA ARG A 170 -3.08 25.03 -6.08
C ARG A 170 -1.67 24.62 -5.71
N GLU A 171 -1.49 24.08 -4.50
CA GLU A 171 -0.19 23.59 -4.04
C GLU A 171 0.36 22.52 -4.98
N TRP A 172 -0.50 21.60 -5.44
CA TRP A 172 -0.12 20.55 -6.38
C TRP A 172 0.26 21.12 -7.76
N ILE A 173 -0.58 21.98 -8.35
CA ILE A 173 -0.37 22.59 -9.68
C ILE A 173 0.90 23.44 -9.71
N LYS A 174 1.19 24.19 -8.65
CA LYS A 174 2.36 25.07 -8.54
C LYS A 174 3.67 24.37 -8.83
N TYR A 175 3.82 23.13 -8.45
CA TYR A 175 5.04 22.35 -8.67
C TYR A 175 5.13 21.74 -10.07
N HIS A 176 4.06 21.82 -10.84
CA HIS A 176 3.98 21.24 -12.17
C HIS A 176 3.97 22.30 -13.29
N GLY A 177 4.29 23.54 -12.94
CA GLY A 177 4.55 24.61 -13.90
C GLY A 177 3.33 25.30 -14.49
N GLU A 178 2.13 25.05 -13.95
CA GLU A 178 0.90 25.55 -14.55
C GLU A 178 0.18 26.63 -13.74
N SER A 179 -0.68 27.37 -14.43
CA SER A 179 -1.09 28.72 -14.14
C SER A 179 -2.27 28.85 -13.18
N GLU A 180 -2.37 30.02 -12.54
CA GLU A 180 -3.54 30.47 -11.79
C GLU A 180 -4.84 30.51 -12.61
N GLU A 181 -4.74 30.52 -13.96
CA GLU A 181 -5.88 30.48 -14.85
C GLU A 181 -6.79 29.28 -14.60
N VAL A 182 -6.22 28.07 -14.41
CA VAL A 182 -6.98 26.87 -14.07
C VAL A 182 -7.76 27.06 -12.78
N LEU A 183 -7.12 27.61 -11.77
CA LEU A 183 -7.70 27.77 -10.43
C LEU A 183 -8.88 28.76 -10.45
N SER A 184 -8.76 29.84 -11.22
CA SER A 184 -9.84 30.82 -11.37
C SER A 184 -11.09 30.24 -12.05
N GLN A 185 -10.89 29.27 -12.96
CA GLN A 185 -11.98 28.63 -13.71
C GLN A 185 -12.60 27.40 -12.99
N LEU A 186 -12.01 26.90 -11.89
CA LEU A 186 -12.56 25.72 -11.20
C LEU A 186 -14.00 25.89 -10.72
N SER A 187 -14.38 27.09 -10.28
CA SER A 187 -15.73 27.39 -9.83
C SER A 187 -16.74 27.47 -10.99
N GLU A 188 -16.29 27.71 -12.22
CA GLU A 188 -17.14 27.91 -13.40
C GLU A 188 -17.40 26.60 -14.16
N LEU A 189 -16.70 25.51 -13.80
CA LEU A 189 -16.89 24.20 -14.44
C LEU A 189 -18.35 23.74 -14.27
N LYS A 190 -18.95 23.31 -15.37
CA LYS A 190 -20.28 22.71 -15.37
C LYS A 190 -20.22 21.25 -14.96
N THR A 191 -21.37 20.69 -14.59
CA THR A 191 -21.47 19.26 -14.32
C THR A 191 -20.97 18.45 -15.51
N GLY A 192 -20.08 17.49 -15.23
CA GLY A 192 -19.43 16.67 -16.26
C GLY A 192 -18.22 17.34 -16.95
N GLU A 193 -17.83 18.54 -16.56
CA GLU A 193 -16.57 19.14 -17.00
C GLU A 193 -15.47 18.93 -15.96
N ALA A 194 -14.24 18.84 -16.44
CA ALA A 194 -13.06 18.70 -15.60
C ALA A 194 -11.82 19.31 -16.28
N TRP A 195 -10.85 19.71 -15.48
CA TRP A 195 -9.49 19.88 -15.92
C TRP A 195 -8.72 18.57 -15.72
N ILE A 196 -8.04 18.11 -16.77
CA ILE A 196 -7.10 16.99 -16.70
C ILE A 196 -5.70 17.55 -16.87
N TRP A 197 -4.83 17.19 -15.98
CA TRP A 197 -3.40 17.39 -16.12
C TRP A 197 -2.71 16.03 -16.15
N ALA A 198 -2.04 15.70 -17.25
CA ALA A 198 -1.34 14.45 -17.48
C ALA A 198 -0.14 14.73 -18.42
N PRO A 199 0.98 15.27 -17.87
CA PRO A 199 2.09 15.78 -18.68
C PRO A 199 2.83 14.67 -19.42
N ASP A 200 2.92 13.47 -18.82
CA ASP A 200 3.70 12.35 -19.34
C ASP A 200 2.81 11.19 -19.84
N PHE A 201 1.48 11.38 -19.88
CA PHE A 201 0.57 10.32 -20.27
C PHE A 201 -0.42 10.74 -21.36
N PRO A 202 -0.66 9.90 -22.38
CA PRO A 202 0.17 8.74 -22.78
C PRO A 202 1.58 9.17 -23.24
N GLU A 203 2.57 8.30 -23.08
CA GLU A 203 3.99 8.61 -23.38
C GLU A 203 4.20 9.10 -24.82
N ASP A 204 3.47 8.53 -25.79
CA ASP A 204 3.56 8.87 -27.21
C ASP A 204 2.84 10.17 -27.60
N LYS A 205 1.85 10.58 -26.79
CA LYS A 205 1.07 11.80 -27.03
C LYS A 205 0.51 12.38 -25.73
N PRO A 206 1.34 13.04 -24.92
CA PRO A 206 0.92 13.60 -23.66
C PRO A 206 -0.30 14.51 -23.78
N ILE A 207 -1.24 14.37 -22.85
CA ILE A 207 -2.45 15.20 -22.80
C ILE A 207 -2.10 16.64 -22.38
N GLY A 208 -1.09 16.78 -21.53
CA GLY A 208 -0.75 18.05 -20.89
C GLY A 208 -1.88 18.53 -19.97
N LEU A 209 -2.10 19.84 -19.93
CA LEU A 209 -3.23 20.46 -19.22
C LEU A 209 -4.36 20.74 -20.19
N LYS A 210 -5.56 20.18 -19.92
CA LYS A 210 -6.69 20.33 -20.83
C LYS A 210 -8.03 20.32 -20.08
N ARG A 211 -8.91 21.27 -20.43
CA ARG A 211 -10.32 21.21 -20.04
C ARG A 211 -11.05 20.20 -20.91
N VAL A 212 -11.79 19.31 -20.31
CA VAL A 212 -12.51 18.22 -20.99
C VAL A 212 -13.95 18.13 -20.49
N LYS A 213 -14.79 17.54 -21.35
CA LYS A 213 -16.11 17.06 -20.94
C LYS A 213 -16.02 15.55 -20.76
N ILE A 214 -16.31 15.09 -19.57
CA ILE A 214 -16.39 13.67 -19.23
C ILE A 214 -17.61 13.07 -19.93
N PHE A 215 -17.46 11.91 -20.53
CA PHE A 215 -18.56 11.17 -21.14
C PHE A 215 -19.59 10.78 -20.07
N ASP A 216 -20.84 10.66 -20.48
CA ASP A 216 -21.88 10.10 -19.64
C ASP A 216 -21.49 8.70 -19.20
N ARG A 217 -21.79 8.38 -17.94
CA ARG A 217 -21.57 7.03 -17.43
C ARG A 217 -22.48 6.02 -18.14
N GLU A 218 -21.95 4.85 -18.37
CA GLU A 218 -22.68 3.72 -18.97
C GLU A 218 -23.40 2.86 -17.90
N THR A 219 -23.07 3.08 -16.62
CA THR A 219 -23.58 2.32 -15.47
C THR A 219 -24.58 3.15 -14.65
N PHE A 220 -25.32 2.48 -13.78
CA PHE A 220 -26.37 3.08 -12.96
C PHE A 220 -25.81 4.12 -11.98
N ASP A 221 -26.58 5.21 -11.77
CA ASP A 221 -26.26 6.24 -10.77
C ASP A 221 -26.75 5.87 -9.38
N SER A 222 -25.98 5.05 -8.70
CA SER A 222 -26.25 4.64 -7.32
C SER A 222 -25.91 5.70 -6.26
N SER A 223 -25.25 6.79 -6.66
CA SER A 223 -24.91 7.91 -5.78
C SER A 223 -25.98 9.02 -5.75
N ALA A 224 -26.98 8.94 -6.63
CA ALA A 224 -28.03 9.94 -6.73
C ALA A 224 -28.76 10.13 -5.37
N THR A 225 -28.82 11.37 -4.91
CA THR A 225 -29.54 11.72 -3.68
C THR A 225 -31.03 11.85 -3.98
N PRO A 226 -31.93 11.13 -3.29
CA PRO A 226 -33.37 11.29 -3.45
C PRO A 226 -33.78 12.73 -3.11
N LYS A 227 -34.66 13.32 -3.90
CA LYS A 227 -35.27 14.59 -3.56
C LYS A 227 -36.29 14.39 -2.40
N ALA A 228 -36.64 15.47 -1.69
CA ALA A 228 -37.64 15.41 -0.65
C ALA A 228 -38.95 14.78 -1.17
N GLY A 229 -39.46 13.77 -0.47
CA GLY A 229 -40.63 12.99 -0.88
C GLY A 229 -40.39 11.89 -1.91
N GLN A 230 -39.16 11.65 -2.32
CA GLN A 230 -38.81 10.54 -3.23
C GLN A 230 -38.02 9.47 -2.50
N HIS A 231 -38.28 8.23 -2.83
CA HIS A 231 -37.43 7.10 -2.41
C HIS A 231 -36.22 6.97 -3.33
N ARG A 232 -35.14 6.39 -2.80
CA ARG A 232 -33.99 6.03 -3.63
C ARG A 232 -34.42 5.05 -4.72
N ILE A 233 -34.03 5.34 -5.94
CA ILE A 233 -34.27 4.42 -7.04
C ILE A 233 -33.22 3.30 -6.94
N GLU A 234 -33.68 2.07 -6.87
CA GLU A 234 -32.84 0.88 -6.89
C GLU A 234 -32.86 0.27 -8.28
N PRO A 235 -31.71 -0.26 -8.78
CA PRO A 235 -31.71 -0.96 -10.05
C PRO A 235 -32.52 -2.26 -9.95
N LYS A 236 -33.24 -2.60 -11.03
CA LYS A 236 -34.06 -3.82 -11.07
C LYS A 236 -33.22 -5.06 -11.35
N ASP A 237 -32.23 -4.93 -12.23
CA ASP A 237 -31.37 -6.02 -12.63
C ASP A 237 -29.90 -5.66 -12.39
N LEU A 238 -29.21 -6.53 -11.67
CA LEU A 238 -27.76 -6.47 -11.47
C LEU A 238 -27.10 -7.54 -12.34
N ALA A 239 -25.93 -7.22 -12.90
CA ALA A 239 -25.16 -8.20 -13.65
C ALA A 239 -24.91 -9.44 -12.78
N PRO A 240 -25.26 -10.64 -13.29
CA PRO A 240 -25.04 -11.87 -12.53
C PRO A 240 -23.54 -12.11 -12.36
N VAL A 241 -23.19 -12.59 -11.18
CA VAL A 241 -21.85 -13.09 -10.88
C VAL A 241 -21.98 -14.54 -10.43
N ASP A 242 -21.06 -15.39 -10.86
CA ASP A 242 -21.06 -16.80 -10.44
C ASP A 242 -20.48 -16.91 -9.03
N ILE A 243 -21.35 -16.77 -8.04
CA ILE A 243 -20.98 -16.82 -6.62
C ILE A 243 -20.53 -18.23 -6.23
N ASP A 244 -21.13 -19.27 -6.80
CA ASP A 244 -20.78 -20.66 -6.47
C ASP A 244 -19.41 -21.02 -7.04
N ALA A 245 -19.12 -20.65 -8.29
CA ALA A 245 -17.77 -20.80 -8.84
C ALA A 245 -16.74 -20.00 -8.03
N LEU A 246 -17.09 -18.80 -7.56
CA LEU A 246 -16.20 -18.01 -6.69
C LEU A 246 -16.00 -18.70 -5.34
N ARG A 247 -17.05 -19.20 -4.69
CA ARG A 247 -16.95 -19.93 -3.41
C ARG A 247 -16.07 -21.17 -3.53
N VAL A 248 -16.21 -21.95 -4.61
CA VAL A 248 -15.36 -23.11 -4.87
C VAL A 248 -13.90 -22.70 -5.01
N LYS A 249 -13.62 -21.65 -5.79
CA LYS A 249 -12.27 -21.12 -5.94
C LYS A 249 -11.70 -20.60 -4.61
N MET A 250 -12.52 -19.91 -3.81
CA MET A 250 -12.13 -19.35 -2.52
C MET A 250 -11.88 -20.43 -1.45
N ALA A 251 -12.50 -21.60 -1.54
CA ALA A 251 -12.43 -22.64 -0.51
C ALA A 251 -10.98 -23.00 -0.17
N ALA A 252 -10.13 -23.20 -1.16
CA ALA A 252 -8.71 -23.51 -0.97
C ALA A 252 -7.95 -22.33 -0.34
N THR A 253 -8.25 -21.10 -0.74
CA THR A 253 -7.64 -19.89 -0.19
C THR A 253 -8.07 -19.66 1.26
N ILE A 254 -9.36 -19.88 1.57
CA ILE A 254 -9.90 -19.78 2.94
C ILE A 254 -9.27 -20.84 3.84
N GLU A 255 -9.15 -22.07 3.36
CA GLU A 255 -8.55 -23.16 4.14
C GLU A 255 -7.07 -22.89 4.42
N ARG A 256 -6.31 -22.42 3.43
CA ARG A 256 -4.92 -22.01 3.61
C ARG A 256 -4.80 -20.85 4.62
N ALA A 257 -5.65 -19.82 4.52
CA ALA A 257 -5.65 -18.70 5.45
C ALA A 257 -5.97 -19.12 6.89
N LYS A 258 -6.89 -20.08 7.08
CA LYS A 258 -7.17 -20.66 8.41
C LYS A 258 -5.98 -21.42 8.97
N GLN A 259 -5.25 -22.15 8.13
CA GLN A 259 -4.06 -22.90 8.54
C GLN A 259 -2.90 -21.96 8.90
N GLU A 260 -2.82 -20.79 8.26
CA GLU A 260 -1.80 -19.77 8.52
C GLU A 260 -2.18 -18.78 9.65
N ASP A 261 -3.44 -18.78 10.13
CA ASP A 261 -3.88 -17.86 11.19
C ASP A 261 -3.18 -18.16 12.53
N PRO A 262 -2.37 -17.25 13.05
CA PRO A 262 -1.67 -17.46 14.32
C PRO A 262 -2.59 -17.72 15.51
N ARG A 263 -3.85 -17.26 15.46
CA ARG A 263 -4.83 -17.47 16.53
C ARG A 263 -5.37 -18.88 16.51
N GLU A 264 -5.73 -19.38 15.33
CA GLU A 264 -6.19 -20.76 15.16
C GLU A 264 -5.04 -21.75 15.43
N LEU A 265 -3.81 -21.42 15.00
CA LEU A 265 -2.63 -22.22 15.32
C LEU A 265 -2.38 -22.29 16.84
N ARG A 266 -2.48 -21.17 17.56
CA ARG A 266 -2.35 -21.15 19.02
C ARG A 266 -3.43 -21.97 19.73
N LYS A 267 -4.69 -21.87 19.28
CA LYS A 267 -5.78 -22.71 19.79
C LYS A 267 -5.50 -24.18 19.55
N LYS A 268 -5.06 -24.55 18.35
CA LYS A 268 -4.74 -25.92 18.00
C LYS A 268 -3.55 -26.47 18.79
N ILE A 269 -2.51 -25.63 18.99
CA ILE A 269 -1.39 -25.99 19.87
C ILE A 269 -1.88 -26.24 21.30
N SER A 270 -2.66 -25.33 21.88
CA SER A 270 -3.21 -25.48 23.22
C SER A 270 -4.10 -26.72 23.36
N GLU A 271 -4.92 -27.00 22.34
CA GLU A 271 -5.74 -28.23 22.35
C GLU A 271 -4.90 -29.49 22.22
N LEU A 272 -3.89 -29.51 21.36
CA LEU A 272 -2.97 -30.64 21.25
C LEU A 272 -2.15 -30.86 22.53
N GLU A 273 -1.69 -29.78 23.17
CA GLU A 273 -1.01 -29.88 24.48
C GLU A 273 -1.93 -30.42 25.56
N ARG A 274 -3.23 -30.05 25.53
CA ARG A 274 -4.22 -30.63 26.46
C ARG A 274 -4.43 -32.11 26.19
N GLN A 275 -4.55 -32.52 24.93
CA GLN A 275 -4.68 -33.93 24.56
C GLN A 275 -3.44 -34.74 24.94
N LEU A 276 -2.25 -34.20 24.75
CA LEU A 276 -1.00 -34.84 25.18
C LEU A 276 -0.92 -35.03 26.69
N ARG A 277 -1.48 -34.10 27.48
CA ARG A 277 -1.55 -34.24 28.96
C ARG A 277 -2.58 -35.30 29.42
N THR A 278 -3.59 -35.59 28.58
CA THR A 278 -4.63 -36.58 28.90
C THR A 278 -4.31 -38.00 28.43
N VAL A 279 -3.30 -38.14 27.56
CA VAL A 279 -2.81 -39.48 27.17
C VAL A 279 -2.03 -40.04 28.35
N PRO A 280 -2.46 -41.18 28.94
CA PRO A 280 -1.65 -41.85 29.98
C PRO A 280 -0.29 -42.16 29.36
N ALA A 281 0.78 -41.76 30.06
CA ALA A 281 2.12 -42.09 29.63
C ALA A 281 2.20 -43.59 29.35
N PRO A 282 2.57 -44.05 28.16
CA PRO A 282 2.82 -45.46 27.96
C PRO A 282 3.95 -45.83 28.95
N ILE A 283 3.69 -46.84 29.79
CA ILE A 283 4.72 -47.44 30.65
C ILE A 283 5.68 -48.14 29.68
N GLN A 284 6.58 -47.37 29.11
CA GLN A 284 7.75 -47.91 28.49
C GLN A 284 8.79 -48.15 29.58
N THR A 285 8.97 -49.37 29.93
CA THR A 285 10.24 -49.86 30.43
C THR A 285 11.29 -49.60 29.33
N VAL A 286 11.78 -48.36 29.32
CA VAL A 286 12.91 -48.02 28.49
C VAL A 286 14.14 -48.57 29.16
N GLU A 287 14.65 -49.69 28.65
CA GLU A 287 16.07 -49.97 28.80
C GLU A 287 16.83 -48.74 28.29
N THR A 288 17.31 -47.93 29.20
CA THR A 288 18.14 -46.78 28.89
C THR A 288 19.46 -47.28 28.31
N LYS A 289 19.49 -47.53 27.02
CA LYS A 289 20.74 -47.48 26.27
C LYS A 289 21.12 -46.00 26.21
N THR A 290 21.96 -45.59 27.14
CA THR A 290 22.62 -44.29 27.12
C THR A 290 23.40 -44.18 25.83
N LYS A 291 22.83 -43.51 24.81
CA LYS A 291 23.55 -43.09 23.63
C LYS A 291 24.27 -41.82 24.06
N GLU A 292 25.55 -41.93 24.34
CA GLU A 292 26.38 -40.76 24.56
C GLU A 292 26.24 -39.86 23.29
N ILE A 293 25.59 -38.74 23.48
CA ILE A 293 25.61 -37.67 22.48
C ILE A 293 27.00 -37.05 22.62
N PRO A 294 27.82 -37.04 21.57
CA PRO A 294 29.15 -36.45 21.70
C PRO A 294 29.00 -34.98 22.03
N ILE A 295 29.24 -34.64 23.28
CA ILE A 295 29.53 -33.30 23.74
C ILE A 295 30.81 -32.91 22.98
N LEU A 296 30.82 -31.73 22.41
CA LEU A 296 31.96 -31.16 21.67
C LEU A 296 33.28 -31.56 22.35
N GLU A 297 34.17 -32.19 21.63
CA GLU A 297 35.50 -32.55 22.15
C GLU A 297 36.26 -31.28 22.54
N ASP A 298 37.10 -31.34 23.54
CA ASP A 298 37.87 -30.20 24.06
C ASP A 298 38.62 -29.43 22.96
N ASP A 299 39.02 -30.12 21.92
CA ASP A 299 39.63 -29.56 20.70
C ASP A 299 38.66 -28.68 19.91
N GLN A 300 37.40 -29.10 19.78
CA GLN A 300 36.35 -28.33 19.12
C GLN A 300 35.97 -27.09 19.91
N ILE A 301 35.87 -27.21 21.22
CA ILE A 301 35.66 -26.09 22.14
C ILE A 301 36.81 -25.10 22.02
N SER A 302 38.05 -25.57 22.02
CA SER A 302 39.24 -24.72 21.84
C SER A 302 39.28 -24.00 20.51
N ARG A 303 38.81 -24.61 19.43
CA ARG A 303 38.66 -23.95 18.11
C ARG A 303 37.59 -22.86 18.11
N LEU A 304 36.44 -23.13 18.77
CA LEU A 304 35.38 -22.14 18.96
C LEU A 304 35.87 -20.93 19.73
N TYR A 305 36.55 -21.13 20.85
CA TYR A 305 37.14 -20.03 21.63
C TYR A 305 38.12 -19.20 20.83
N ARG A 306 39.03 -19.80 20.06
CA ARG A 306 39.97 -19.08 19.20
C ARG A 306 39.23 -18.28 18.09
N THR A 307 38.11 -18.80 17.58
CA THR A 307 37.30 -18.11 16.57
C THR A 307 36.56 -16.92 17.18
N VAL A 308 35.98 -17.07 18.37
CA VAL A 308 35.33 -15.98 19.11
C VAL A 308 36.36 -14.88 19.45
N GLU A 309 37.55 -15.24 19.91
CA GLU A 309 38.62 -14.28 20.16
C GLU A 309 39.06 -13.52 18.91
N LYS A 310 39.18 -14.20 17.75
CA LYS A 310 39.46 -13.56 16.48
C LYS A 310 38.37 -12.56 16.08
N LEU A 311 37.09 -12.93 16.23
CA LEU A 311 35.95 -12.05 15.97
C LEU A 311 35.94 -10.86 16.89
N LYS A 312 36.25 -11.04 18.19
CA LYS A 312 36.37 -9.93 19.15
C LYS A 312 37.48 -8.95 18.73
N ARG A 313 38.67 -9.45 18.36
CA ARG A 313 39.74 -8.57 17.86
C ARG A 313 39.40 -7.82 16.58
N ILE A 314 38.59 -8.41 15.70
CA ILE A 314 38.08 -7.71 14.47
C ILE A 314 37.07 -6.65 14.87
N SER A 315 36.15 -6.95 15.79
CA SER A 315 35.19 -5.99 16.33
C SER A 315 35.88 -4.77 16.97
N ASP A 316 36.88 -5.04 17.82
CA ASP A 316 37.66 -3.99 18.49
C ASP A 316 38.44 -3.10 17.50
N LYS A 317 38.94 -3.72 16.39
CA LYS A 317 39.60 -2.96 15.32
C LYS A 317 38.65 -2.11 14.48
N LEU A 318 37.37 -2.50 14.39
CA LEU A 318 36.36 -1.76 13.65
C LEU A 318 35.68 -0.65 14.47
N ALA A 319 35.76 -0.72 15.78
CA ALA A 319 35.14 0.27 16.66
C ALA A 319 35.70 1.69 16.44
N ALA A 320 37.02 1.83 16.41
CA ALA A 320 37.67 3.14 16.21
C ALA A 320 37.37 3.79 14.83
N PRO A 321 37.44 3.06 13.70
CA PRO A 321 37.01 3.59 12.41
C PRO A 321 35.53 4.00 12.36
N ILE A 322 34.65 3.26 13.01
CA ILE A 322 33.22 3.59 13.05
C ILE A 322 32.98 4.89 13.85
N ASP A 323 33.64 5.04 15.01
CA ASP A 323 33.59 6.25 15.79
C ASP A 323 34.14 7.47 15.03
N GLU A 324 35.20 7.30 14.28
CA GLU A 324 35.79 8.36 13.46
C GLU A 324 34.86 8.77 12.31
N MET A 325 34.23 7.79 11.62
CA MET A 325 33.22 8.07 10.60
C MET A 325 32.00 8.78 11.18
N ALA A 326 31.56 8.44 12.38
CA ALA A 326 30.46 9.09 13.06
C ALA A 326 30.80 10.56 13.38
N LYS A 327 32.02 10.84 13.89
CA LYS A 327 32.51 12.20 14.15
C LYS A 327 32.59 13.03 12.87
N GLN A 328 33.10 12.45 11.78
CA GLN A 328 33.14 13.11 10.48
C GLN A 328 31.74 13.41 9.94
N GLY A 329 30.78 12.49 10.09
CA GLY A 329 29.38 12.68 9.71
C GLY A 329 28.74 13.85 10.48
N ILE A 330 28.99 13.97 11.79
CA ILE A 330 28.52 15.07 12.61
C ILE A 330 29.14 16.39 12.13
N ALA A 331 30.45 16.44 11.92
CA ALA A 331 31.15 17.64 11.46
C ALA A 331 30.64 18.11 10.07
N ILE A 332 30.39 17.21 9.15
CA ILE A 332 29.79 17.54 7.85
C ILE A 332 28.39 18.11 8.02
N THR A 333 27.57 17.51 8.89
CA THR A 333 26.21 18.00 9.17
C THR A 333 26.21 19.41 9.77
N GLU A 334 27.13 19.70 10.68
CA GLU A 334 27.32 21.05 11.26
C GLU A 334 27.80 22.04 10.20
N ALA A 335 28.77 21.65 9.36
CA ALA A 335 29.23 22.47 8.25
C ALA A 335 28.12 22.84 7.27
N ILE A 336 27.27 21.89 6.92
CA ILE A 336 26.08 22.08 6.06
C ILE A 336 25.10 23.05 6.73
N LYS A 337 24.80 22.89 8.02
CA LYS A 337 23.94 23.82 8.78
C LYS A 337 24.49 25.23 8.80
N LYS A 338 25.78 25.38 9.03
CA LYS A 338 26.46 26.69 9.05
C LYS A 338 26.42 27.34 7.66
N TYR A 339 26.58 26.56 6.59
CA TYR A 339 26.50 27.06 5.22
C TYR A 339 25.08 27.46 4.83
N SER A 340 24.09 26.68 5.23
CA SER A 340 22.67 26.96 4.92
C SER A 340 22.10 28.16 5.67
N SER A 341 22.67 28.53 6.81
CA SER A 341 22.26 29.69 7.61
C SER A 341 22.86 31.04 7.14
N GLN A 342 23.77 31.00 6.16
CA GLN A 342 24.35 32.26 5.61
C GLN A 342 23.44 32.86 4.53
N PRO A 343 23.33 34.20 4.44
CA PRO A 343 22.60 34.87 3.35
C PRO A 343 23.16 34.50 1.99
N VAL A 344 22.29 34.36 0.99
CA VAL A 344 22.65 33.92 -0.37
C VAL A 344 23.76 34.76 -1.01
N SER A 345 23.89 36.05 -0.61
CA SER A 345 24.93 36.95 -1.07
C SER A 345 26.35 36.64 -0.59
N THR A 346 26.49 35.79 0.43
CA THR A 346 27.79 35.46 1.05
C THR A 346 28.27 34.04 0.77
N ARG A 347 27.52 33.25 0.04
CA ARG A 347 27.88 31.88 -0.32
C ARG A 347 28.90 31.88 -1.46
N ARG A 348 30.20 31.79 -1.15
CA ARG A 348 31.24 31.52 -2.15
C ARG A 348 31.11 30.07 -2.63
N ARG A 349 31.27 29.83 -3.95
CA ARG A 349 31.50 28.49 -4.48
C ARG A 349 32.73 27.90 -3.77
N ILE A 350 32.52 26.76 -3.13
CA ILE A 350 33.65 25.94 -2.66
C ILE A 350 34.08 25.15 -3.87
N ASP A 351 35.21 25.52 -4.49
CA ASP A 351 35.91 24.67 -5.43
C ASP A 351 36.44 23.50 -4.61
N VAL A 352 35.76 22.36 -4.71
CA VAL A 352 36.26 21.10 -4.15
C VAL A 352 37.45 20.71 -5.00
N GLU A 353 38.66 20.85 -4.47
CA GLU A 353 39.86 20.34 -5.11
C GLU A 353 39.66 18.80 -5.34
N GLU A 354 39.57 18.43 -6.59
CA GLU A 354 39.46 17.06 -7.08
C GLU A 354 40.68 16.20 -6.76
N SER A 355 41.69 16.75 -6.11
CA SER A 355 42.97 16.12 -5.82
C SER A 355 42.95 15.12 -4.65
N ALA A 356 42.04 15.30 -3.68
CA ALA A 356 41.96 14.39 -2.52
C ALA A 356 41.26 13.07 -2.81
N PHE A 357 40.38 13.03 -3.84
CA PHE A 357 39.59 11.81 -4.15
C PHE A 357 40.33 10.82 -5.05
N LYS A 358 41.38 11.24 -5.73
CA LYS A 358 42.13 10.37 -6.68
C LYS A 358 43.19 9.48 -6.04
N GLN A 359 43.60 9.73 -4.81
CA GLN A 359 44.62 8.88 -4.16
C GLN A 359 44.07 7.65 -3.44
N ASP A 360 42.83 7.69 -2.94
CA ASP A 360 42.24 6.54 -2.21
C ASP A 360 41.59 5.49 -3.12
N THR A 361 41.15 5.87 -4.32
CA THR A 361 40.55 4.91 -5.27
C THR A 361 41.59 4.01 -5.97
N LYS A 362 42.86 4.41 -6.01
CA LYS A 362 43.92 3.52 -6.57
C LYS A 362 44.39 2.39 -5.63
N LYS A 363 44.16 2.52 -4.32
CA LYS A 363 44.47 1.45 -3.35
C LYS A 363 43.34 0.42 -3.22
N ALA A 364 42.08 0.74 -3.55
CA ALA A 364 40.97 -0.18 -3.51
C ALA A 364 40.87 -1.10 -4.75
N ALA A 365 41.52 -0.77 -5.85
CA ALA A 365 41.42 -1.50 -7.12
C ALA A 365 42.29 -2.79 -7.20
N HIS A 366 43.04 -3.13 -6.15
CA HIS A 366 43.94 -4.30 -6.15
C HIS A 366 43.50 -5.49 -5.28
N ALA A 367 42.30 -5.47 -4.71
CA ALA A 367 41.72 -6.64 -4.06
C ALA A 367 40.91 -7.47 -5.06
N LYS A 368 41.61 -8.33 -5.81
CA LYS A 368 40.94 -9.39 -6.60
C LYS A 368 40.36 -10.42 -5.64
N PHE A 369 39.04 -10.39 -5.46
CA PHE A 369 38.32 -11.52 -4.88
C PHE A 369 38.25 -12.64 -5.92
N ILE A 370 39.01 -13.70 -5.72
CA ILE A 370 38.87 -14.96 -6.47
C ILE A 370 37.86 -15.82 -5.69
N TYR A 371 36.59 -15.87 -6.17
CA TYR A 371 35.61 -16.85 -5.74
C TYR A 371 35.84 -18.15 -6.48
N LYS A 372 36.17 -19.24 -5.78
CA LYS A 372 36.10 -20.61 -6.28
C LYS A 372 34.85 -21.25 -5.68
N PRO A 373 33.86 -21.66 -6.50
CA PRO A 373 32.76 -22.48 -6.01
C PRO A 373 33.22 -23.93 -5.74
N PRO A 374 32.45 -24.65 -4.90
CA PRO A 374 32.72 -26.05 -4.53
C PRO A 374 32.55 -27.04 -5.69
#